data_01fd7f89a1d7e0676ac78068e47a28cf
#
_entry.id   01fd7f89a1d7e0676ac78068e47a28cf
#
_cell.length_a   1.000
_cell.length_b   1.000
_cell.length_c   1.000
_cell.angle_alpha   90.00
_cell.angle_beta   90.00
_cell.angle_gamma   90.00
#
_symmetry.space_group_name_H-M   'P 1'
#
loop_
_entity.id
_entity.type
_entity.pdbx_description
1 polymer ?
#
loop_
_entity_poly.entity_id
_entity_poly.type
_entity_poly.pdbx_seq_one_letter_code
_entity_poly.pdbx_strand_id
1 'polypeptide(L)'
;EQNEFERIITFTIESTNEIGDKVTRKLIIEIMGRHSNCILTDAANDQIIDSLKHLSPSINSYRTVLPGHHYIAPPSQHKKDPLTLQNEDIKQLTQEENPASAIIQTIAGFSPLHANELISRLQNNETYESYINQLISSAMPNYTEVNGKGYFSSAQLTHLEGNVEHYPSLSTL
;
A
#
# COMPACT_ATOMS: atom_id res chain seq x y z
N GLU A 1 -8.04 -8.62 7.18
CA GLU A 1 -8.26 -8.88 5.74
C GLU A 1 -7.65 -7.77 4.90
N GLN A 2 -7.12 -8.11 3.76
CA GLN A 2 -6.70 -7.21 2.70
C GLN A 2 -7.20 -7.82 1.39
N ASN A 3 -7.89 -7.03 0.58
CA ASN A 3 -8.32 -7.47 -0.74
C ASN A 3 -7.22 -7.15 -1.75
N GLU A 4 -6.58 -8.18 -2.30
CA GLU A 4 -5.54 -8.06 -3.34
C GLU A 4 -4.46 -7.02 -2.98
N PHE A 5 -4.19 -6.07 -3.88
CA PHE A 5 -3.27 -4.95 -3.67
C PHE A 5 -3.97 -3.67 -3.19
N GLU A 6 -5.13 -3.80 -2.57
CA GLU A 6 -5.76 -2.66 -1.92
C GLU A 6 -4.89 -2.15 -0.77
N ARG A 7 -4.87 -0.84 -0.64
CA ARG A 7 -4.11 -0.15 0.41
C ARG A 7 -4.90 -0.05 1.71
N ILE A 8 -5.80 -0.99 1.94
CA ILE A 8 -6.66 -1.05 3.12
C ILE A 8 -6.47 -2.40 3.79
N ILE A 9 -6.05 -2.37 5.03
CA ILE A 9 -5.90 -3.56 5.86
C ILE A 9 -6.90 -3.45 7.01
N THR A 10 -7.74 -4.46 7.18
CA THR A 10 -8.73 -4.50 8.25
C THR A 10 -8.39 -5.60 9.25
N PHE A 11 -8.26 -5.22 10.51
CA PHE A 11 -8.12 -6.13 11.64
C PHE A 11 -9.46 -6.20 12.38
N THR A 12 -9.98 -7.41 12.55
CA THR A 12 -11.13 -7.67 13.42
C THR A 12 -10.63 -7.94 14.83
N ILE A 13 -11.11 -7.18 15.80
CA ILE A 13 -10.70 -7.24 17.20
C ILE A 13 -11.92 -7.60 18.03
N GLU A 14 -11.82 -8.71 18.75
CA GLU A 14 -12.80 -9.11 19.74
C GLU A 14 -12.32 -8.69 21.15
N SER A 15 -13.19 -8.09 21.92
CA SER A 15 -12.92 -7.67 23.30
C SER A 15 -14.16 -7.82 24.15
N THR A 16 -14.01 -7.64 25.45
CA THR A 16 -15.11 -7.59 26.41
C THR A 16 -15.26 -6.17 26.91
N ASN A 17 -16.48 -5.63 26.91
CA ASN A 17 -16.77 -4.31 27.45
C ASN A 17 -16.77 -4.33 28.99
N GLU A 18 -16.96 -3.17 29.62
CA GLU A 18 -16.93 -2.99 31.08
C GLU A 18 -18.05 -3.78 31.81
N ILE A 19 -19.13 -4.13 31.12
CA ILE A 19 -20.27 -4.90 31.66
C ILE A 19 -20.22 -6.40 31.31
N GLY A 20 -19.12 -6.85 30.66
CA GLY A 20 -18.87 -8.26 30.36
C GLY A 20 -19.40 -8.75 29.02
N ASP A 21 -19.98 -7.91 28.18
CA ASP A 21 -20.46 -8.31 26.85
C ASP A 21 -19.30 -8.37 25.85
N LYS A 22 -19.37 -9.36 24.94
CA LYS A 22 -18.46 -9.45 23.80
C LYS A 22 -18.77 -8.34 22.80
N VAL A 23 -17.74 -7.57 22.43
CA VAL A 23 -17.83 -6.54 21.41
C VAL A 23 -16.79 -6.82 20.33
N THR A 24 -17.20 -6.65 19.09
CA THR A 24 -16.32 -6.80 17.92
C THR A 24 -16.12 -5.43 17.27
N ARG A 25 -14.86 -5.09 17.00
CA ARG A 25 -14.50 -3.83 16.35
C ARG A 25 -13.62 -4.12 15.14
N LYS A 26 -13.59 -3.19 14.19
CA LYS A 26 -12.66 -3.22 13.06
C LYS A 26 -11.67 -2.08 13.20
N LEU A 27 -10.38 -2.40 13.17
CA LEU A 27 -9.32 -1.43 13.02
C LEU A 27 -8.91 -1.43 11.54
N ILE A 28 -9.23 -0.32 10.87
CA ILE A 28 -9.02 -0.15 9.43
C ILE A 28 -7.81 0.73 9.22
N ILE A 29 -6.78 0.21 8.56
CA ILE A 29 -5.55 0.93 8.22
C ILE A 29 -5.59 1.25 6.73
N GLU A 30 -5.62 2.51 6.40
CA GLU A 30 -5.54 3.02 5.03
C GLU A 30 -4.12 3.51 4.75
N ILE A 31 -3.42 2.90 3.79
CA ILE A 31 -2.01 3.23 3.47
C ILE A 31 -1.98 3.99 2.15
N MET A 32 -2.10 5.32 2.21
CA MET A 32 -2.21 6.19 1.04
C MET A 32 -1.28 7.42 1.15
N GLY A 33 -0.06 7.22 1.61
CA GLY A 33 0.92 8.27 1.80
C GLY A 33 0.38 9.39 2.73
N ARG A 34 0.37 10.62 2.27
CA ARG A 34 -0.14 11.76 3.07
C ARG A 34 -1.61 11.61 3.49
N HIS A 35 -2.37 10.79 2.79
CA HIS A 35 -3.78 10.52 3.08
C HIS A 35 -3.99 9.24 3.91
N SER A 36 -2.93 8.61 4.40
CA SER A 36 -3.02 7.46 5.29
C SER A 36 -3.81 7.80 6.54
N ASN A 37 -4.61 6.84 7.01
CA ASN A 37 -5.42 6.99 8.20
C ASN A 37 -5.51 5.65 8.95
N CYS A 38 -5.87 5.72 10.22
CA CYS A 38 -6.22 4.57 11.04
C CYS A 38 -7.59 4.86 11.64
N ILE A 39 -8.55 3.97 11.41
CA ILE A 39 -9.96 4.20 11.72
C ILE A 39 -10.47 3.02 12.52
N LEU A 40 -11.08 3.28 13.67
CA LEU A 40 -11.74 2.29 14.50
C LEU A 40 -13.24 2.36 14.26
N THR A 41 -13.86 1.22 13.93
CA THR A 41 -15.32 1.13 13.73
C THR A 41 -15.93 0.05 14.59
N ASP A 42 -17.22 0.16 14.84
CA ASP A 42 -18.06 -0.93 15.32
C ASP A 42 -18.25 -1.94 14.18
N ALA A 43 -18.03 -3.24 14.46
CA ALA A 43 -18.11 -4.25 13.41
C ALA A 43 -19.53 -4.59 12.98
N ALA A 44 -20.54 -4.30 13.81
CA ALA A 44 -21.94 -4.62 13.53
C ALA A 44 -22.58 -3.67 12.52
N ASN A 45 -22.14 -2.41 12.50
CA ASN A 45 -22.79 -1.37 11.69
C ASN A 45 -21.82 -0.45 10.96
N ASP A 46 -20.49 -0.72 11.00
CA ASP A 46 -19.42 0.08 10.40
C ASP A 46 -19.43 1.57 10.84
N GLN A 47 -20.02 1.87 12.00
CA GLN A 47 -19.99 3.21 12.55
C GLN A 47 -18.61 3.54 13.11
N ILE A 48 -18.07 4.68 12.71
CA ILE A 48 -16.76 5.16 13.16
C ILE A 48 -16.82 5.52 14.64
N ILE A 49 -15.97 4.87 15.43
CA ILE A 49 -15.77 5.17 16.84
C ILE A 49 -14.77 6.32 16.96
N ASP A 50 -13.63 6.21 16.26
CA ASP A 50 -12.61 7.26 16.20
C ASP A 50 -11.65 7.04 15.01
N SER A 51 -10.81 8.04 14.73
CA SER A 51 -9.77 7.95 13.69
C SER A 51 -8.61 8.91 13.98
N LEU A 52 -7.41 8.57 13.47
CA LEU A 52 -6.24 9.43 13.63
C LEU A 52 -6.39 10.77 12.90
N LYS A 53 -7.05 10.76 11.74
CA LYS A 53 -7.31 11.96 10.95
C LYS A 53 -8.81 12.12 10.72
N HIS A 54 -9.36 13.18 11.25
CA HIS A 54 -10.75 13.54 11.02
C HIS A 54 -10.90 14.24 9.66
N LEU A 55 -11.81 13.75 8.84
CA LEU A 55 -12.16 14.33 7.54
C LEU A 55 -13.60 14.85 7.59
N SER A 56 -13.76 16.15 7.76
CA SER A 56 -15.07 16.79 7.70
C SER A 56 -15.54 16.97 6.25
N PRO A 57 -16.86 17.18 6.02
CA PRO A 57 -17.38 17.47 4.66
C PRO A 57 -16.74 18.67 3.97
N SER A 58 -16.20 19.62 4.74
CA SER A 58 -15.48 20.78 4.20
C SER A 58 -14.09 20.43 3.68
N ILE A 59 -13.48 19.35 4.17
CA ILE A 59 -12.13 18.90 3.76
C ILE A 59 -12.23 17.86 2.65
N ASN A 60 -13.25 17.00 2.71
CA ASN A 60 -13.44 15.91 1.75
C ASN A 60 -14.93 15.80 1.39
N SER A 61 -15.25 16.07 0.11
CA SER A 61 -16.62 15.99 -0.39
C SER A 61 -17.11 14.57 -0.69
N TYR A 62 -16.17 13.60 -0.82
CA TYR A 62 -16.51 12.23 -1.16
C TYR A 62 -16.98 11.44 0.06
N ARG A 63 -16.27 11.56 1.20
CA ARG A 63 -16.58 10.84 2.43
C ARG A 63 -16.26 11.66 3.68
N THR A 64 -17.00 11.41 4.73
CA THR A 64 -16.76 11.97 6.06
C THR A 64 -16.13 10.91 6.94
N VAL A 65 -15.02 11.23 7.62
CA VAL A 65 -14.37 10.34 8.60
C VAL A 65 -14.38 11.06 9.95
N LEU A 66 -15.49 10.92 10.66
CA LEU A 66 -15.73 11.49 11.99
C LEU A 66 -16.46 10.47 12.86
N PRO A 67 -16.29 10.52 14.20
CA PRO A 67 -17.05 9.69 15.11
C PRO A 67 -18.56 9.77 14.86
N GLY A 68 -19.23 8.64 14.91
CA GLY A 68 -20.68 8.53 14.67
C GLY A 68 -21.09 8.46 13.18
N HIS A 69 -20.22 8.68 12.24
CA HIS A 69 -20.50 8.50 10.80
C HIS A 69 -20.23 7.07 10.37
N HIS A 70 -20.88 6.65 9.30
CA HIS A 70 -20.59 5.36 8.65
C HIS A 70 -19.25 5.42 7.94
N TYR A 71 -18.44 4.36 8.06
CA TYR A 71 -17.22 4.22 7.29
C TYR A 71 -17.54 4.01 5.82
N ILE A 72 -16.95 4.83 4.98
CA ILE A 72 -16.96 4.70 3.53
C ILE A 72 -15.50 4.55 3.08
N ALA A 73 -15.23 3.48 2.33
CA ALA A 73 -13.90 3.25 1.79
C ALA A 73 -13.48 4.38 0.82
N PRO A 74 -12.18 4.63 0.66
CA PRO A 74 -11.69 5.53 -0.37
C PRO A 74 -12.19 5.11 -1.77
N PRO A 75 -12.30 6.07 -2.72
CA PRO A 75 -12.71 5.71 -4.07
C PRO A 75 -11.73 4.75 -4.71
N SER A 76 -12.24 3.75 -5.43
CA SER A 76 -11.41 2.84 -6.24
C SER A 76 -10.62 3.63 -7.27
N GLN A 77 -9.35 3.27 -7.43
CA GLN A 77 -8.47 3.88 -8.44
C GLN A 77 -8.61 3.24 -9.83
N HIS A 78 -9.40 2.15 -9.96
CA HIS A 78 -9.58 1.38 -11.21
C HIS A 78 -8.25 0.99 -11.88
N LYS A 79 -7.23 0.70 -11.09
CA LYS A 79 -5.93 0.25 -11.58
C LYS A 79 -5.95 -1.24 -11.87
N LYS A 80 -5.06 -1.66 -12.78
CA LYS A 80 -4.89 -3.07 -13.12
C LYS A 80 -4.18 -3.81 -11.99
N ASP A 81 -4.61 -5.04 -11.73
CA ASP A 81 -3.93 -5.95 -10.80
C ASP A 81 -2.54 -6.31 -11.35
N PRO A 82 -1.46 -6.07 -10.59
CA PRO A 82 -0.10 -6.40 -11.02
C PRO A 82 0.11 -7.88 -11.33
N LEU A 83 -0.68 -8.79 -10.74
CA LEU A 83 -0.55 -10.23 -10.99
C LEU A 83 -1.15 -10.67 -12.34
N THR A 84 -1.96 -9.86 -12.97
CA THR A 84 -2.60 -10.19 -14.26
C THR A 84 -1.87 -9.62 -15.46
N LEU A 85 -0.89 -8.73 -15.24
CA LEU A 85 -0.15 -8.06 -16.29
C LEU A 85 0.96 -8.93 -16.86
N GLN A 86 1.21 -8.76 -18.15
CA GLN A 86 2.27 -9.44 -18.91
C GLN A 86 3.38 -8.45 -19.28
N ASN A 87 4.53 -8.98 -19.71
CA ASN A 87 5.67 -8.15 -20.13
C ASN A 87 5.32 -7.18 -21.27
N GLU A 88 4.40 -7.55 -22.16
CA GLU A 88 3.94 -6.70 -23.26
C GLU A 88 3.17 -5.48 -22.78
N ASP A 89 2.33 -5.63 -21.77
CA ASP A 89 1.60 -4.50 -21.15
C ASP A 89 2.59 -3.48 -20.57
N ILE A 90 3.63 -4.00 -19.91
CA ILE A 90 4.67 -3.16 -19.28
C ILE A 90 5.52 -2.45 -20.33
N LYS A 91 5.87 -3.12 -21.42
CA LYS A 91 6.61 -2.49 -22.53
C LYS A 91 5.87 -1.28 -23.08
N GLN A 92 4.55 -1.35 -23.20
CA GLN A 92 3.75 -0.19 -23.65
C GLN A 92 3.87 0.98 -22.67
N LEU A 93 3.77 0.71 -21.36
CA LEU A 93 3.90 1.75 -20.34
C LEU A 93 5.31 2.38 -20.30
N THR A 94 6.35 1.61 -20.62
CA THR A 94 7.72 2.12 -20.66
C THR A 94 8.04 2.97 -21.90
N GLN A 95 7.16 2.99 -22.90
CA GLN A 95 7.29 3.83 -24.10
C GLN A 95 6.60 5.20 -23.96
N GLU A 96 5.85 5.41 -22.87
CA GLU A 96 5.22 6.69 -22.57
C GLU A 96 6.27 7.78 -22.27
N GLU A 97 5.90 9.04 -22.46
CA GLU A 97 6.78 10.20 -22.20
C GLU A 97 7.30 10.20 -20.74
N ASN A 98 6.47 9.75 -19.80
CA ASN A 98 6.85 9.58 -18.40
C ASN A 98 6.48 8.16 -17.92
N PRO A 99 7.37 7.18 -18.13
CA PRO A 99 7.09 5.77 -17.81
C PRO A 99 6.74 5.53 -16.34
N ALA A 100 7.43 6.18 -15.41
CA ALA A 100 7.16 6.02 -13.98
C ALA A 100 5.74 6.47 -13.63
N SER A 101 5.31 7.61 -14.18
CA SER A 101 3.93 8.11 -13.98
C SER A 101 2.90 7.17 -14.60
N ALA A 102 3.15 6.66 -15.80
CA ALA A 102 2.26 5.70 -16.49
C ALA A 102 2.08 4.42 -15.68
N ILE A 103 3.18 3.85 -15.15
CA ILE A 103 3.17 2.67 -14.27
C ILE A 103 2.33 2.95 -13.02
N ILE A 104 2.59 4.06 -12.32
CA ILE A 104 1.90 4.42 -11.07
C ILE A 104 0.40 4.62 -11.29
N GLN A 105 0.00 5.20 -12.41
CA GLN A 105 -1.41 5.47 -12.73
C GLN A 105 -2.15 4.21 -13.16
N THR A 106 -1.46 3.25 -13.77
CA THR A 106 -2.06 2.06 -14.38
C THR A 106 -2.07 0.86 -13.46
N ILE A 107 -1.01 0.65 -12.66
CA ILE A 107 -0.81 -0.58 -11.88
C ILE A 107 -1.12 -0.34 -10.40
N ALA A 108 -1.94 -1.20 -9.82
CA ALA A 108 -2.23 -1.15 -8.38
C ALA A 108 -0.97 -1.44 -7.55
N GLY A 109 -0.86 -0.79 -6.39
CA GLY A 109 0.24 -1.02 -5.45
C GLY A 109 1.57 -0.34 -5.78
N PHE A 110 1.78 0.14 -7.00
CA PHE A 110 3.04 0.79 -7.37
C PHE A 110 3.16 2.20 -6.80
N SER A 111 4.29 2.45 -6.13
CA SER A 111 4.76 3.77 -5.70
C SER A 111 5.82 4.30 -6.66
N PRO A 112 6.22 5.59 -6.59
CA PRO A 112 7.34 6.10 -7.38
C PRO A 112 8.63 5.30 -7.20
N LEU A 113 8.89 4.81 -5.99
CA LEU A 113 10.06 4.00 -5.67
C LEU A 113 10.08 2.70 -6.49
N HIS A 114 8.98 1.94 -6.45
CA HIS A 114 8.86 0.67 -7.16
C HIS A 114 8.68 0.83 -8.67
N ALA A 115 8.12 1.93 -9.14
CA ALA A 115 8.05 2.22 -10.57
C ALA A 115 9.44 2.49 -11.16
N ASN A 116 10.28 3.27 -10.48
CA ASN A 116 11.66 3.51 -10.89
C ASN A 116 12.52 2.24 -10.82
N GLU A 117 12.33 1.42 -9.79
CA GLU A 117 13.00 0.14 -9.70
C GLU A 117 12.64 -0.79 -10.86
N LEU A 118 11.35 -0.91 -11.18
CA LEU A 118 10.92 -1.70 -12.33
C LEU A 118 11.57 -1.22 -13.63
N ILE A 119 11.57 0.08 -13.89
CA ILE A 119 12.20 0.65 -15.10
C ILE A 119 13.68 0.30 -15.15
N SER A 120 14.42 0.47 -14.04
CA SER A 120 15.83 0.14 -13.96
C SER A 120 16.10 -1.34 -14.27
N ARG A 121 15.29 -2.25 -13.71
CA ARG A 121 15.42 -3.69 -13.94
C ARG A 121 15.16 -4.08 -15.38
N LEU A 122 14.12 -3.51 -15.99
CA LEU A 122 13.83 -3.74 -17.41
C LEU A 122 14.97 -3.26 -18.33
N GLN A 123 15.62 -2.15 -18.01
CA GLN A 123 16.81 -1.67 -18.71
C GLN A 123 18.00 -2.63 -18.56
N ASN A 124 18.06 -3.37 -17.46
CA ASN A 124 19.08 -4.40 -17.19
C ASN A 124 18.66 -5.80 -17.66
N ASN A 125 17.67 -5.90 -18.58
CA ASN A 125 17.15 -7.14 -19.16
C ASN A 125 16.47 -8.10 -18.17
N GLU A 126 16.03 -7.62 -17.01
CA GLU A 126 15.13 -8.38 -16.15
C GLU A 126 13.69 -8.32 -16.68
N THR A 127 12.84 -9.25 -16.24
CA THR A 127 11.42 -9.28 -16.62
C THR A 127 10.52 -8.72 -15.52
N TYR A 128 9.35 -8.26 -15.91
CA TYR A 128 8.31 -7.84 -14.99
C TYR A 128 7.93 -8.94 -14.01
N GLU A 129 7.72 -10.16 -14.53
CA GLU A 129 7.36 -11.33 -13.72
C GLU A 129 8.41 -11.65 -12.65
N SER A 130 9.71 -11.56 -13.01
CA SER A 130 10.80 -11.77 -12.06
C SER A 130 10.72 -10.77 -10.91
N TYR A 131 10.46 -9.49 -11.22
CA TYR A 131 10.37 -8.45 -10.21
C TYR A 131 9.13 -8.63 -9.29
N ILE A 132 7.97 -8.91 -9.86
CA ILE A 132 6.76 -9.16 -9.08
C ILE A 132 6.94 -10.38 -8.16
N ASN A 133 7.55 -11.45 -8.66
CA ASN A 133 7.84 -12.63 -7.84
C ASN A 133 8.79 -12.32 -6.67
N GLN A 134 9.79 -11.47 -6.86
CA GLN A 134 10.66 -11.03 -5.77
C GLN A 134 9.90 -10.20 -4.72
N LEU A 135 8.96 -9.36 -5.14
CA LEU A 135 8.17 -8.54 -4.21
C LEU A 135 7.25 -9.40 -3.32
N ILE A 136 6.71 -10.50 -3.85
CA ILE A 136 5.61 -11.24 -3.23
C ILE A 136 6.08 -12.59 -2.66
N SER A 137 6.72 -13.41 -3.48
CA SER A 137 7.01 -14.81 -3.14
C SER A 137 8.41 -15.02 -2.57
N SER A 138 9.36 -14.16 -2.94
CA SER A 138 10.77 -14.26 -2.54
C SER A 138 11.22 -12.99 -1.81
N ALA A 139 10.38 -12.50 -0.92
CA ALA A 139 10.66 -11.27 -0.19
C ALA A 139 11.98 -11.36 0.58
N MET A 140 12.85 -10.40 0.34
CA MET A 140 14.11 -10.19 1.06
C MET A 140 14.08 -8.78 1.69
N PRO A 141 13.52 -8.63 2.88
CA PRO A 141 13.41 -7.34 3.54
C PRO A 141 14.77 -6.65 3.63
N ASN A 142 14.81 -5.41 3.20
CA ASN A 142 16.05 -4.64 3.18
C ASN A 142 15.80 -3.16 3.44
N TYR A 143 16.83 -2.52 3.97
CA TYR A 143 16.93 -1.09 4.17
C TYR A 143 18.07 -0.57 3.30
N THR A 144 17.80 0.48 2.55
CA THR A 144 18.82 1.17 1.73
C THR A 144 18.87 2.62 2.15
N GLU A 145 20.05 3.12 2.50
CA GLU A 145 20.26 4.53 2.81
C GLU A 145 20.99 5.25 1.68
N VAL A 146 20.39 6.34 1.20
CA VAL A 146 20.97 7.21 0.18
C VAL A 146 20.87 8.66 0.65
N ASN A 147 22.01 9.32 0.79
CA ASN A 147 22.09 10.74 1.21
C ASN A 147 21.32 11.05 2.49
N GLY A 148 21.38 10.16 3.48
CA GLY A 148 20.70 10.32 4.77
C GLY A 148 19.18 10.05 4.73
N LYS A 149 18.66 9.55 3.61
CA LYS A 149 17.28 9.13 3.47
C LYS A 149 17.19 7.61 3.40
N GLY A 150 16.40 7.02 4.30
CA GLY A 150 16.15 5.59 4.37
C GLY A 150 14.99 5.14 3.48
N TYR A 151 15.16 3.97 2.87
CA TYR A 151 14.16 3.30 2.03
C TYR A 151 14.02 1.85 2.47
N PHE A 152 12.80 1.42 2.71
CA PHE A 152 12.43 0.06 3.09
C PHE A 152 11.77 -0.65 1.91
N SER A 153 12.14 -1.90 1.67
CA SER A 153 11.55 -2.71 0.60
C SER A 153 11.59 -4.19 0.91
N SER A 154 10.65 -4.96 0.34
CA SER A 154 10.65 -6.42 0.33
C SER A 154 11.51 -7.01 -0.78
N ALA A 155 11.89 -6.21 -1.80
CA ALA A 155 12.86 -6.56 -2.83
C ALA A 155 13.99 -5.54 -2.85
N GLN A 156 15.20 -5.95 -3.21
CA GLN A 156 16.33 -5.05 -3.31
C GLN A 156 16.06 -3.94 -4.34
N LEU A 157 16.38 -2.71 -3.96
CA LEU A 157 16.23 -1.52 -4.80
C LEU A 157 17.54 -1.27 -5.55
N THR A 158 17.68 -1.86 -6.75
CA THR A 158 18.94 -1.84 -7.53
C THR A 158 19.22 -0.49 -8.19
N HIS A 159 18.19 0.35 -8.37
CA HIS A 159 18.33 1.70 -8.91
C HIS A 159 18.87 2.72 -7.89
N LEU A 160 18.99 2.33 -6.63
CA LEU A 160 19.50 3.18 -5.57
C LEU A 160 20.99 2.84 -5.30
N GLU A 161 21.85 3.82 -5.44
CA GLU A 161 23.27 3.71 -5.08
C GLU A 161 23.43 4.07 -3.58
N GLY A 162 23.38 3.06 -2.71
CA GLY A 162 23.47 3.25 -1.26
C GLY A 162 23.91 1.99 -0.52
N ASN A 163 24.12 2.13 0.78
CA ASN A 163 24.38 0.98 1.65
C ASN A 163 23.10 0.19 1.85
N VAL A 164 23.16 -1.12 1.58
CA VAL A 164 22.04 -2.03 1.72
C VAL A 164 22.24 -2.93 2.92
N GLU A 165 21.26 -2.96 3.82
CA GLU A 165 21.19 -3.88 4.94
C GLU A 165 20.03 -4.85 4.71
N HIS A 166 20.29 -6.16 4.90
CA HIS A 166 19.29 -7.20 4.76
C HIS A 166 18.79 -7.69 6.11
N TYR A 167 17.52 -7.99 6.17
CA TYR A 167 16.85 -8.43 7.39
C TYR A 167 16.13 -9.77 7.17
N PRO A 168 16.11 -10.66 8.19
CA PRO A 168 15.49 -11.97 8.05
C PRO A 168 13.96 -11.91 7.97
N SER A 169 13.36 -10.81 8.41
CA SER A 169 11.91 -10.61 8.35
C SER A 169 11.56 -9.13 8.36
N LEU A 170 10.34 -8.80 7.94
CA LEU A 170 9.80 -7.43 8.03
C LEU A 170 9.70 -6.92 9.48
N SER A 171 9.56 -7.82 10.45
CA SER A 171 9.47 -7.44 11.87
C SER A 171 10.81 -7.05 12.47
N THR A 172 11.93 -7.35 11.81
CA THR A 172 13.29 -7.01 12.26
C THR A 172 13.88 -5.86 11.46
N LEU A 173 13.22 -5.44 10.42
CA LEU A 173 13.51 -4.26 9.61
C LEU A 173 13.08 -2.99 10.35
#